data_67d8a4c7d821452e4c9d35a7bf9b55a1
#
_entry.id   67d8a4c7d821452e4c9d35a7bf9b55a1
#
_cell.length_a   1.000
_cell.length_b   1.000
_cell.length_c   1.000
_cell.angle_alpha   90.00
_cell.angle_beta   90.00
_cell.angle_gamma   90.00
#
_symmetry.space_group_name_H-M   'P 1'
#
loop_
_entity.id
_entity.type
_entity.pdbx_description
1 polymer ?
#
loop_
_entity_poly.entity_id
_entity_poly.type
_entity_poly.pdbx_seq_one_letter_code
_entity_poly.pdbx_strand_id
1 'polypeptide(L)'
;MDKAQRYLTAGTRENTRKSYRAAIEHFEVTWGGFLPATAEGIVRYLAEYADSLALSTLRQRLAALAQWHVSQGFPDPTKAPHVRQMLKGIRVVHPTRQKQAAPLQLRHLEKAVNWLNSKAADAVESGDYRALMRYRRDAALLLIGFWRGFRSDELARLQVEDTQAEAGIGITFYLPYTKADRDHQGSTFHTPALKKLCPVEAYINWINVAGMTRGPVFRKLDRWGNLSEKGFKSTSLIPLLRRILEEAGIPAQSYSSHSMRRGFATWASANGWDIKGLMSYVGWKDMKSALRYVDASNSFGGLAAFSPGRIDHDDPESSS
;
A
#
# COMPACT_ATOMS: atom_id res chain seq x y z
N MET A 1 -12.88 20.40 23.91
CA MET A 1 -11.47 19.93 23.80
C MET A 1 -10.60 21.18 23.89
N ASP A 2 -9.71 21.25 24.87
CA ASP A 2 -8.78 22.36 25.04
C ASP A 2 -7.88 22.48 23.80
N LYS A 3 -7.49 23.71 23.46
CA LYS A 3 -6.63 24.05 22.31
C LYS A 3 -5.29 23.28 22.36
N ALA A 4 -4.71 23.14 23.53
CA ALA A 4 -3.48 22.37 23.76
C ALA A 4 -3.68 20.87 23.43
N GLN A 5 -4.78 20.29 23.92
CA GLN A 5 -5.14 18.90 23.67
C GLN A 5 -5.37 18.59 22.18
N ARG A 6 -5.90 19.56 21.43
CA ARG A 6 -6.03 19.46 19.97
C ARG A 6 -4.67 19.29 19.28
N TYR A 7 -3.68 20.11 19.67
CA TYR A 7 -2.33 20.04 19.08
C TYR A 7 -1.60 18.76 19.51
N LEU A 8 -1.65 18.38 20.76
CA LEU A 8 -1.06 17.14 21.26
C LEU A 8 -1.65 15.91 20.52
N THR A 9 -2.97 15.94 20.31
CA THR A 9 -3.66 14.87 19.58
C THR A 9 -3.28 14.84 18.10
N ALA A 10 -3.11 15.99 17.46
CA ALA A 10 -2.71 16.10 16.05
C ALA A 10 -1.26 15.61 15.80
N GLY A 11 -0.39 15.68 16.80
CA GLY A 11 1.00 15.20 16.73
C GLY A 11 1.13 13.68 16.54
N THR A 12 0.06 12.92 16.80
CA THR A 12 0.06 11.46 16.59
C THR A 12 -1.01 11.07 15.59
N ARG A 13 -0.64 10.31 14.56
CA ARG A 13 -1.58 9.86 13.51
C ARG A 13 -2.71 9.01 14.07
N GLU A 14 -3.91 9.20 13.55
CA GLU A 14 -5.13 8.51 14.02
C GLU A 14 -4.98 6.97 14.01
N ASN A 15 -4.40 6.40 12.96
CA ASN A 15 -4.16 4.95 12.89
C ASN A 15 -3.20 4.47 13.98
N THR A 16 -2.19 5.26 14.34
CA THR A 16 -1.27 4.94 15.45
C THR A 16 -2.03 4.98 16.78
N ARG A 17 -2.87 6.01 17.00
CA ARG A 17 -3.69 6.10 18.20
C ARG A 17 -4.65 4.92 18.34
N LYS A 18 -5.36 4.55 17.26
CA LYS A 18 -6.24 3.37 17.24
C LYS A 18 -5.49 2.09 17.56
N SER A 19 -4.33 1.90 16.96
CA SER A 19 -3.49 0.73 17.16
C SER A 19 -2.93 0.66 18.59
N TYR A 20 -2.54 1.80 19.15
CA TYR A 20 -2.04 1.87 20.54
C TYR A 20 -3.16 1.65 21.55
N ARG A 21 -4.35 2.22 21.33
CA ARG A 21 -5.52 1.97 22.18
C ARG A 21 -5.86 0.47 22.22
N ALA A 22 -5.96 -0.17 21.08
CA ALA A 22 -6.21 -1.62 20.99
C ALA A 22 -5.13 -2.46 21.69
N ALA A 23 -3.86 -2.00 21.66
CA ALA A 23 -2.76 -2.67 22.34
C ALA A 23 -2.86 -2.55 23.87
N ILE A 24 -3.23 -1.36 24.38
CA ILE A 24 -3.46 -1.13 25.79
C ILE A 24 -4.67 -1.93 26.28
N GLU A 25 -5.80 -1.86 25.57
CA GLU A 25 -7.01 -2.63 25.87
C GLU A 25 -6.72 -4.14 25.92
N HIS A 26 -5.93 -4.65 24.99
CA HIS A 26 -5.53 -6.06 25.03
C HIS A 26 -4.65 -6.39 26.24
N PHE A 27 -3.77 -5.49 26.67
CA PHE A 27 -2.94 -5.70 27.86
C PHE A 27 -3.77 -5.70 29.13
N GLU A 28 -4.69 -4.72 29.31
CA GLU A 28 -5.49 -4.57 30.51
C GLU A 28 -6.68 -5.53 30.56
N VAL A 29 -7.44 -5.62 29.44
CA VAL A 29 -8.74 -6.34 29.44
C VAL A 29 -8.56 -7.80 29.02
N THR A 30 -7.79 -8.06 27.95
CA THR A 30 -7.67 -9.44 27.43
C THR A 30 -6.70 -10.27 28.26
N TRP A 31 -5.57 -9.67 28.67
CA TRP A 31 -4.57 -10.35 29.49
C TRP A 31 -4.78 -10.17 31.00
N GLY A 32 -5.47 -9.12 31.42
CA GLY A 32 -5.69 -8.80 32.81
C GLY A 32 -4.48 -8.13 33.51
N GLY A 33 -3.64 -7.44 32.73
CA GLY A 33 -2.49 -6.70 33.25
C GLY A 33 -2.87 -5.37 33.88
N PHE A 34 -2.06 -4.89 34.83
CA PHE A 34 -2.24 -3.61 35.48
C PHE A 34 -1.31 -2.55 34.93
N LEU A 35 -1.78 -1.32 34.85
CA LEU A 35 -0.99 -0.15 34.49
C LEU A 35 -0.90 0.81 35.68
N PRO A 36 0.31 1.37 35.99
CA PRO A 36 1.58 1.17 35.30
C PRO A 36 2.13 -0.25 35.45
N ALA A 37 2.63 -0.83 34.35
CA ALA A 37 3.15 -2.16 34.35
C ALA A 37 4.60 -2.21 34.84
N THR A 38 4.98 -3.32 35.50
CA THR A 38 6.36 -3.62 35.80
C THR A 38 7.06 -4.32 34.61
N ALA A 39 8.38 -4.32 34.60
CA ALA A 39 9.14 -5.04 33.58
C ALA A 39 8.91 -6.56 33.61
N GLU A 40 8.70 -7.14 34.84
CA GLU A 40 8.33 -8.54 35.03
C GLU A 40 6.93 -8.84 34.47
N GLY A 41 5.97 -7.93 34.68
CA GLY A 41 4.63 -8.03 34.11
C GLY A 41 4.69 -8.07 32.58
N ILE A 42 5.52 -7.22 31.96
CA ILE A 42 5.72 -7.21 30.52
C ILE A 42 6.35 -8.53 30.02
N VAL A 43 7.34 -9.08 30.73
CA VAL A 43 7.95 -10.38 30.37
C VAL A 43 6.90 -11.50 30.39
N ARG A 44 6.04 -11.57 31.43
CA ARG A 44 4.94 -12.54 31.47
C ARG A 44 3.95 -12.38 30.34
N TYR A 45 3.56 -11.14 30.03
CA TYR A 45 2.70 -10.83 28.89
C TYR A 45 3.31 -11.28 27.56
N LEU A 46 4.59 -11.04 27.35
CA LEU A 46 5.29 -11.49 26.14
C LEU A 46 5.37 -13.01 26.05
N ALA A 47 5.62 -13.70 27.19
CA ALA A 47 5.65 -15.16 27.26
C ALA A 47 4.31 -15.77 26.87
N GLU A 48 3.22 -15.26 27.44
CA GLU A 48 1.85 -15.75 27.18
C GLU A 48 1.46 -15.69 25.72
N TYR A 49 1.90 -14.63 25.01
CA TYR A 49 1.52 -14.40 23.61
C TYR A 49 2.59 -14.73 22.59
N ALA A 50 3.72 -15.32 23.01
CA ALA A 50 4.83 -15.64 22.12
C ALA A 50 4.46 -16.61 21.00
N ASP A 51 3.63 -17.62 21.31
CA ASP A 51 3.19 -18.64 20.36
C ASP A 51 2.08 -18.18 19.42
N SER A 52 1.22 -17.26 19.89
CA SER A 52 -0.02 -16.88 19.20
C SER A 52 0.13 -15.60 18.37
N LEU A 53 1.05 -14.71 18.72
CA LEU A 53 1.23 -13.42 18.08
C LEU A 53 2.57 -13.31 17.36
N ALA A 54 2.51 -12.71 16.16
CA ALA A 54 3.75 -12.39 15.44
C ALA A 54 4.64 -11.43 16.25
N LEU A 55 5.97 -11.62 16.19
CA LEU A 55 6.95 -10.76 16.87
C LEU A 55 6.77 -9.26 16.53
N SER A 56 6.35 -8.94 15.30
CA SER A 56 6.02 -7.56 14.90
C SER A 56 4.83 -6.98 15.68
N THR A 57 3.83 -7.81 15.99
CA THR A 57 2.67 -7.43 16.81
C THR A 57 3.09 -7.21 18.26
N LEU A 58 3.90 -8.10 18.82
CA LEU A 58 4.42 -7.94 20.17
C LEU A 58 5.25 -6.64 20.31
N ARG A 59 6.11 -6.35 19.34
CA ARG A 59 6.86 -5.08 19.31
C ARG A 59 5.96 -3.85 19.24
N GLN A 60 4.90 -3.92 18.43
CA GLN A 60 3.94 -2.83 18.31
C GLN A 60 3.19 -2.62 19.63
N ARG A 61 2.82 -3.70 20.35
CA ARG A 61 2.20 -3.63 21.67
C ARG A 61 3.13 -3.05 22.72
N LEU A 62 4.40 -3.45 22.71
CA LEU A 62 5.41 -2.84 23.58
C LEU A 62 5.60 -1.34 23.31
N ALA A 63 5.60 -0.93 22.04
CA ALA A 63 5.66 0.50 21.71
C ALA A 63 4.46 1.29 22.25
N ALA A 64 3.28 0.68 22.26
CA ALA A 64 2.08 1.28 22.85
C ALA A 64 2.19 1.40 24.38
N LEU A 65 2.66 0.34 25.06
CA LEU A 65 2.91 0.35 26.50
C LEU A 65 3.97 1.37 26.89
N ALA A 66 5.09 1.44 26.15
CA ALA A 66 6.12 2.45 26.36
C ALA A 66 5.56 3.88 26.23
N GLN A 67 4.81 4.14 25.17
CA GLN A 67 4.18 5.45 24.95
C GLN A 67 3.19 5.80 26.06
N TRP A 68 2.38 4.83 26.51
CA TRP A 68 1.45 5.04 27.61
C TRP A 68 2.19 5.45 28.89
N HIS A 69 3.21 4.70 29.32
CA HIS A 69 3.97 5.00 30.54
C HIS A 69 4.58 6.40 30.46
N VAL A 70 5.28 6.71 29.36
CA VAL A 70 5.90 8.05 29.19
C VAL A 70 4.84 9.16 29.21
N SER A 71 3.69 8.96 28.57
CA SER A 71 2.62 9.96 28.54
C SER A 71 1.94 10.19 29.88
N GLN A 72 2.00 9.20 30.79
CA GLN A 72 1.48 9.29 32.17
C GLN A 72 2.57 9.69 33.18
N GLY A 73 3.79 9.98 32.74
CA GLY A 73 4.91 10.38 33.62
C GLY A 73 5.61 9.21 34.32
N PHE A 74 5.32 7.95 33.91
CA PHE A 74 6.00 6.79 34.47
C PHE A 74 7.26 6.41 33.69
N PRO A 75 8.27 5.80 34.34
CA PRO A 75 9.40 5.20 33.65
C PRO A 75 8.95 4.16 32.62
N ASP A 76 9.66 4.08 31.49
CA ASP A 76 9.37 3.11 30.44
C ASP A 76 9.91 1.70 30.80
N PRO A 77 9.06 0.74 31.22
CA PRO A 77 9.51 -0.58 31.64
C PRO A 77 9.95 -1.45 30.47
N THR A 78 9.59 -1.10 29.24
CA THR A 78 9.96 -1.90 28.04
C THR A 78 11.43 -1.81 27.70
N LYS A 79 12.15 -0.83 28.29
CA LYS A 79 13.61 -0.67 28.13
C LYS A 79 14.43 -1.59 29.01
N ALA A 80 13.82 -2.28 29.96
CA ALA A 80 14.53 -3.18 30.87
C ALA A 80 15.29 -4.27 30.09
N PRO A 81 16.52 -4.65 30.54
CA PRO A 81 17.37 -5.61 29.84
C PRO A 81 16.69 -6.96 29.60
N HIS A 82 15.96 -7.49 30.59
CA HIS A 82 15.28 -8.77 30.51
C HIS A 82 14.07 -8.74 29.54
N VAL A 83 13.40 -7.62 29.35
CA VAL A 83 12.36 -7.46 28.29
C VAL A 83 13.00 -7.55 26.90
N ARG A 84 14.14 -6.92 26.69
CA ARG A 84 14.88 -7.04 25.41
C ARG A 84 15.40 -8.46 25.19
N GLN A 85 15.89 -9.12 26.24
CA GLN A 85 16.32 -10.50 26.18
C GLN A 85 15.17 -11.45 25.84
N MET A 86 13.98 -11.23 26.43
CA MET A 86 12.76 -11.97 26.13
C MET A 86 12.37 -11.86 24.66
N LEU A 87 12.35 -10.64 24.07
CA LEU A 87 12.09 -10.47 22.65
C LEU A 87 13.13 -11.17 21.75
N LYS A 88 14.40 -11.21 22.19
CA LYS A 88 15.46 -11.95 21.47
C LYS A 88 15.20 -13.44 21.53
N GLY A 89 14.83 -13.97 22.70
CA GLY A 89 14.47 -15.38 22.90
C GLY A 89 13.28 -15.79 22.03
N ILE A 90 12.17 -15.01 22.07
CA ILE A 90 11.00 -15.25 21.23
C ILE A 90 11.37 -15.30 19.74
N ARG A 91 12.24 -14.40 19.27
CA ARG A 91 12.68 -14.41 17.87
C ARG A 91 13.45 -15.68 17.48
N VAL A 92 14.20 -16.25 18.42
CA VAL A 92 15.00 -17.48 18.19
C VAL A 92 14.10 -18.71 18.23
N VAL A 93 13.21 -18.79 19.24
CA VAL A 93 12.31 -19.93 19.43
C VAL A 93 11.20 -19.98 18.38
N HIS A 94 10.69 -18.80 17.98
CA HIS A 94 9.61 -18.66 17.00
C HIS A 94 10.08 -17.89 15.74
N PRO A 95 10.93 -18.50 14.90
CA PRO A 95 11.41 -17.86 13.68
C PRO A 95 10.25 -17.71 12.69
N THR A 96 9.71 -16.50 12.58
CA THR A 96 8.63 -16.20 11.64
C THR A 96 9.17 -15.66 10.33
N ARG A 97 8.94 -16.37 9.24
CA ARG A 97 9.17 -15.82 7.89
C ARG A 97 8.04 -14.82 7.58
N GLN A 98 8.38 -13.55 7.52
CA GLN A 98 7.40 -12.52 7.19
C GLN A 98 6.84 -12.78 5.79
N LYS A 99 5.56 -13.19 5.70
CA LYS A 99 4.86 -13.32 4.41
C LYS A 99 4.77 -11.94 3.78
N GLN A 100 5.44 -11.78 2.65
CA GLN A 100 5.34 -10.55 1.87
C GLN A 100 4.25 -10.72 0.82
N ALA A 101 3.48 -9.65 0.57
CA ALA A 101 2.53 -9.65 -0.53
C ALA A 101 3.24 -9.89 -1.87
N ALA A 102 2.64 -10.64 -2.76
CA ALA A 102 3.18 -10.83 -4.11
C ALA A 102 3.20 -9.48 -4.86
N PRO A 103 4.24 -9.18 -5.66
CA PRO A 103 4.23 -8.04 -6.56
C PRO A 103 3.16 -8.25 -7.64
N LEU A 104 2.38 -7.23 -7.96
CA LEU A 104 1.49 -7.26 -9.11
C LEU A 104 2.34 -7.19 -10.38
N GLN A 105 2.45 -8.29 -11.10
CA GLN A 105 3.25 -8.35 -12.32
C GLN A 105 2.59 -7.53 -13.44
N LEU A 106 3.40 -6.93 -14.33
CA LEU A 106 2.89 -6.11 -15.44
C LEU A 106 1.87 -6.86 -16.31
N ARG A 107 2.13 -8.13 -16.61
CA ARG A 107 1.19 -8.98 -17.37
C ARG A 107 -0.19 -9.13 -16.70
N HIS A 108 -0.23 -9.20 -15.37
CA HIS A 108 -1.50 -9.27 -14.62
C HIS A 108 -2.20 -7.92 -14.57
N LEU A 109 -1.43 -6.82 -14.44
CA LEU A 109 -1.98 -5.48 -14.58
C LEU A 109 -2.61 -5.29 -15.97
N GLU A 110 -1.89 -5.65 -17.03
CA GLU A 110 -2.37 -5.55 -18.40
C GLU A 110 -3.64 -6.37 -18.63
N LYS A 111 -3.66 -7.63 -18.18
CA LYS A 111 -4.84 -8.49 -18.28
C LYS A 111 -6.04 -7.89 -17.56
N ALA A 112 -5.85 -7.39 -16.34
CA ALA A 112 -6.93 -6.77 -15.56
C ALA A 112 -7.45 -5.47 -16.19
N VAL A 113 -6.55 -4.62 -16.70
CA VAL A 113 -6.94 -3.35 -17.34
C VAL A 113 -7.64 -3.60 -18.67
N ASN A 114 -7.17 -4.53 -19.48
CA ASN A 114 -7.83 -4.92 -20.73
C ASN A 114 -9.25 -5.46 -20.47
N TRP A 115 -9.39 -6.31 -19.44
CA TRP A 115 -10.72 -6.80 -19.02
C TRP A 115 -11.64 -5.65 -18.58
N LEU A 116 -11.13 -4.70 -17.74
CA LEU A 116 -11.90 -3.53 -17.32
C LEU A 116 -12.31 -2.64 -18.50
N ASN A 117 -11.42 -2.44 -19.46
CA ASN A 117 -11.72 -1.63 -20.65
C ASN A 117 -12.76 -2.30 -21.56
N SER A 118 -12.68 -3.62 -21.75
CA SER A 118 -13.71 -4.39 -22.47
C SER A 118 -15.07 -4.25 -21.78
N LYS A 119 -15.11 -4.44 -20.46
CA LYS A 119 -16.36 -4.29 -19.69
C LYS A 119 -16.90 -2.86 -19.68
N ALA A 120 -16.03 -1.86 -19.75
CA ALA A 120 -16.46 -0.47 -19.91
C ALA A 120 -17.05 -0.21 -21.31
N ALA A 121 -16.55 -0.85 -22.36
CA ALA A 121 -17.11 -0.79 -23.70
C ALA A 121 -18.49 -1.45 -23.75
N ASP A 122 -18.62 -2.69 -23.22
CA ASP A 122 -19.91 -3.39 -23.09
C ASP A 122 -20.95 -2.52 -22.35
N ALA A 123 -20.51 -1.79 -21.30
CA ALA A 123 -21.38 -0.91 -20.51
C ALA A 123 -21.82 0.35 -21.28
N VAL A 124 -20.99 0.88 -22.18
CA VAL A 124 -21.37 1.97 -23.08
C VAL A 124 -22.45 1.49 -24.07
N GLU A 125 -22.24 0.33 -24.70
CA GLU A 125 -23.17 -0.24 -25.68
C GLU A 125 -24.53 -0.57 -25.06
N SER A 126 -24.55 -1.07 -23.83
CA SER A 126 -25.77 -1.41 -23.09
C SER A 126 -26.44 -0.22 -22.39
N GLY A 127 -25.82 0.96 -22.37
CA GLY A 127 -26.29 2.11 -21.61
C GLY A 127 -26.20 1.95 -20.08
N ASP A 128 -25.44 0.96 -19.58
CA ASP A 128 -25.24 0.78 -18.13
C ASP A 128 -24.18 1.74 -17.59
N TYR A 129 -24.63 2.98 -17.35
CA TYR A 129 -23.77 4.04 -16.84
C TYR A 129 -23.13 3.71 -15.48
N ARG A 130 -23.81 2.91 -14.65
CA ARG A 130 -23.30 2.46 -13.36
C ARG A 130 -22.10 1.53 -13.53
N ALA A 131 -22.21 0.55 -14.40
CA ALA A 131 -21.13 -0.35 -14.73
C ALA A 131 -19.95 0.40 -15.35
N LEU A 132 -20.23 1.32 -16.28
CA LEU A 132 -19.21 2.19 -16.89
C LEU A 132 -18.39 2.96 -15.84
N MET A 133 -19.06 3.65 -14.91
CA MET A 133 -18.38 4.37 -13.81
C MET A 133 -17.52 3.42 -12.96
N ARG A 134 -18.04 2.23 -12.63
CA ARG A 134 -17.28 1.24 -11.84
C ARG A 134 -16.00 0.82 -12.55
N TYR A 135 -16.10 0.45 -13.81
CA TYR A 135 -14.94 -0.05 -14.56
C TYR A 135 -13.91 1.04 -14.85
N ARG A 136 -14.35 2.27 -15.16
CA ARG A 136 -13.44 3.42 -15.38
C ARG A 136 -12.71 3.80 -14.09
N ARG A 137 -13.41 3.84 -12.95
CA ARG A 137 -12.79 4.08 -11.63
C ARG A 137 -11.75 3.02 -11.32
N ASP A 138 -12.10 1.74 -11.51
CA ASP A 138 -11.25 0.62 -11.14
C ASP A 138 -9.99 0.56 -12.01
N ALA A 139 -10.09 0.88 -13.32
CA ALA A 139 -8.95 1.03 -14.22
C ALA A 139 -8.02 2.17 -13.82
N ALA A 140 -8.57 3.34 -13.51
CA ALA A 140 -7.79 4.49 -13.03
C ALA A 140 -7.06 4.17 -11.72
N LEU A 141 -7.75 3.51 -10.78
CA LEU A 141 -7.17 3.10 -9.50
C LEU A 141 -6.00 2.14 -9.67
N LEU A 142 -6.12 1.12 -10.53
CA LEU A 142 -5.05 0.17 -10.79
C LEU A 142 -3.84 0.84 -11.45
N LEU A 143 -4.07 1.64 -12.49
CA LEU A 143 -3.01 2.27 -13.27
C LEU A 143 -2.27 3.34 -12.47
N ILE A 144 -2.98 4.23 -11.78
CA ILE A 144 -2.36 5.24 -10.92
C ILE A 144 -1.65 4.57 -9.74
N GLY A 145 -2.29 3.61 -9.09
CA GLY A 145 -1.71 2.88 -7.97
C GLY A 145 -0.44 2.11 -8.33
N PHE A 146 -0.39 1.52 -9.53
CA PHE A 146 0.77 0.79 -10.03
C PHE A 146 1.89 1.76 -10.45
N TRP A 147 1.63 2.61 -11.45
CA TRP A 147 2.68 3.45 -12.04
C TRP A 147 3.25 4.47 -11.08
N ARG A 148 2.46 4.99 -10.13
CA ARG A 148 2.97 5.90 -9.11
C ARG A 148 3.46 5.16 -7.86
N GLY A 149 3.08 3.90 -7.70
CA GLY A 149 3.45 3.12 -6.52
C GLY A 149 2.88 3.71 -5.22
N PHE A 150 1.72 4.34 -5.24
CA PHE A 150 1.10 4.92 -4.05
C PHE A 150 0.78 3.87 -2.99
N ARG A 151 0.88 4.26 -1.72
CA ARG A 151 0.29 3.49 -0.62
C ARG A 151 -1.23 3.63 -0.67
N SER A 152 -1.94 2.65 -0.11
CA SER A 152 -3.42 2.68 -0.06
C SER A 152 -3.98 3.95 0.58
N ASP A 153 -3.32 4.48 1.60
CA ASP A 153 -3.70 5.71 2.27
C ASP A 153 -3.45 6.95 1.39
N GLU A 154 -2.33 6.99 0.65
CA GLU A 154 -1.99 8.04 -0.30
C GLU A 154 -3.02 8.06 -1.45
N LEU A 155 -3.31 6.88 -2.02
CA LEU A 155 -4.29 6.73 -3.10
C LEU A 155 -5.71 7.13 -2.67
N ALA A 156 -6.10 6.81 -1.43
CA ALA A 156 -7.41 7.16 -0.87
C ALA A 156 -7.59 8.67 -0.61
N ARG A 157 -6.49 9.41 -0.51
CA ARG A 157 -6.50 10.86 -0.20
C ARG A 157 -6.28 11.77 -1.39
N LEU A 158 -6.08 11.22 -2.59
CA LEU A 158 -5.98 12.03 -3.80
C LEU A 158 -7.25 12.87 -3.97
N GLN A 159 -7.07 14.16 -4.25
CA GLN A 159 -8.16 15.10 -4.50
C GLN A 159 -8.12 15.57 -5.97
N VAL A 160 -9.28 15.82 -6.55
CA VAL A 160 -9.39 16.28 -7.93
C VAL A 160 -8.76 17.65 -8.10
N GLU A 161 -9.02 18.58 -7.16
CA GLU A 161 -8.45 19.93 -7.13
C GLU A 161 -6.93 19.98 -6.94
N ASP A 162 -6.35 18.93 -6.36
CA ASP A 162 -4.91 18.75 -6.16
C ASP A 162 -4.24 17.90 -7.26
N THR A 163 -4.99 17.63 -8.35
CA THR A 163 -4.52 16.79 -9.47
C THR A 163 -4.61 17.55 -10.79
N GLN A 164 -3.48 17.62 -11.48
CA GLN A 164 -3.40 18.20 -12.82
C GLN A 164 -3.05 17.10 -13.83
N ALA A 165 -3.91 16.88 -14.81
CA ALA A 165 -3.71 15.87 -15.85
C ALA A 165 -3.81 16.50 -17.23
N GLU A 166 -2.81 16.24 -18.06
CA GLU A 166 -2.74 16.70 -19.45
C GLU A 166 -2.52 15.51 -20.38
N ALA A 167 -3.47 15.30 -21.29
CA ALA A 167 -3.45 14.18 -22.22
C ALA A 167 -2.18 14.19 -23.06
N GLY A 168 -1.52 13.04 -23.20
CA GLY A 168 -0.27 12.90 -23.94
C GLY A 168 0.98 13.42 -23.23
N ILE A 169 0.85 14.18 -22.14
CA ILE A 169 1.97 14.77 -21.39
C ILE A 169 2.17 14.05 -20.05
N GLY A 170 1.24 14.15 -19.13
CA GLY A 170 1.41 13.58 -17.80
C GLY A 170 0.32 13.91 -16.81
N ILE A 171 0.50 13.40 -15.60
CA ILE A 171 -0.35 13.69 -14.46
C ILE A 171 0.48 14.03 -13.23
N THR A 172 0.11 15.08 -12.54
CA THR A 172 0.74 15.57 -11.32
C THR A 172 -0.26 15.54 -10.17
N PHE A 173 0.13 14.94 -9.05
CA PHE A 173 -0.66 14.88 -7.83
C PHE A 173 0.05 15.65 -6.73
N TYR A 174 -0.67 16.47 -5.99
CA TYR A 174 -0.19 17.04 -4.73
C TYR A 174 -0.85 16.34 -3.54
N LEU A 175 -0.04 15.96 -2.56
CA LEU A 175 -0.50 15.42 -1.29
C LEU A 175 0.03 16.31 -0.15
N PRO A 176 -0.85 16.93 0.65
CA PRO A 176 -0.44 17.83 1.74
C PRO A 176 0.45 17.15 2.79
N TYR A 177 0.35 15.84 2.91
CA TYR A 177 1.23 15.04 3.75
C TYR A 177 1.30 13.58 3.28
N THR A 178 2.44 12.93 3.48
CA THR A 178 2.64 11.49 3.21
C THR A 178 3.18 10.77 4.45
N LYS A 179 3.22 9.43 4.43
CA LYS A 179 3.81 8.67 5.53
C LYS A 179 5.31 8.96 5.70
N ALA A 180 5.98 9.33 4.62
CA ALA A 180 7.41 9.66 4.60
C ALA A 180 7.69 11.13 4.95
N ASP A 181 6.70 12.01 4.79
CA ASP A 181 6.78 13.42 5.12
C ASP A 181 6.53 13.61 6.63
N ARG A 182 7.60 13.86 7.37
CA ARG A 182 7.56 14.08 8.83
C ARG A 182 7.27 15.52 9.18
N ASP A 183 7.61 16.43 8.28
CA ASP A 183 7.58 17.88 8.52
C ASP A 183 6.31 18.51 7.96
N HIS A 184 5.40 17.68 7.38
CA HIS A 184 4.12 18.11 6.80
C HIS A 184 4.25 19.21 5.75
N GLN A 185 5.31 19.18 4.94
CA GLN A 185 5.58 20.15 3.87
C GLN A 185 4.79 19.83 2.57
N GLY A 186 4.14 18.67 2.52
CA GLY A 186 3.51 18.17 1.33
C GLY A 186 4.49 17.54 0.33
N SER A 187 3.94 16.93 -0.69
CA SER A 187 4.74 16.27 -1.72
C SER A 187 4.01 16.29 -3.05
N THR A 188 4.72 16.65 -4.11
CA THR A 188 4.23 16.60 -5.49
C THR A 188 4.76 15.35 -6.18
N PHE A 189 3.90 14.68 -6.92
CA PHE A 189 4.20 13.42 -7.59
C PHE A 189 3.82 13.53 -9.05
N HIS A 190 4.77 13.27 -9.94
CA HIS A 190 4.56 13.32 -11.38
C HIS A 190 4.64 11.93 -12.01
N THR A 191 3.79 11.65 -12.99
CA THR A 191 3.82 10.44 -13.81
C THR A 191 3.58 10.82 -15.27
N PRO A 192 4.44 10.44 -16.21
CA PRO A 192 4.26 10.78 -17.61
C PRO A 192 3.07 10.02 -18.24
N ALA A 193 2.54 10.54 -19.32
CA ALA A 193 1.64 9.79 -20.19
C ALA A 193 2.37 8.62 -20.84
N LEU A 194 1.71 7.48 -20.98
CA LEU A 194 2.26 6.26 -21.52
C LEU A 194 1.50 5.83 -22.77
N LYS A 195 2.19 5.21 -23.74
CA LYS A 195 1.55 4.67 -24.95
C LYS A 195 0.60 3.51 -24.69
N LYS A 196 0.87 2.72 -23.63
CA LYS A 196 0.02 1.61 -23.17
C LYS A 196 -0.16 1.69 -21.66
N LEU A 197 -1.28 1.24 -21.16
CA LEU A 197 -1.59 1.25 -19.73
C LEU A 197 -1.44 2.65 -19.11
N CYS A 198 -1.91 3.67 -19.82
CA CYS A 198 -1.71 5.08 -19.49
C CYS A 198 -2.52 5.49 -18.25
N PRO A 199 -1.86 5.91 -17.16
CA PRO A 199 -2.56 6.38 -15.96
C PRO A 199 -3.27 7.72 -16.17
N VAL A 200 -2.77 8.54 -17.12
CA VAL A 200 -3.34 9.86 -17.44
C VAL A 200 -4.69 9.71 -18.12
N GLU A 201 -4.74 8.90 -19.18
CA GLU A 201 -5.99 8.62 -19.90
C GLU A 201 -7.02 7.95 -18.99
N ALA A 202 -6.57 7.01 -18.17
CA ALA A 202 -7.46 6.33 -17.22
C ALA A 202 -8.06 7.31 -16.19
N TYR A 203 -7.25 8.26 -15.70
CA TYR A 203 -7.72 9.33 -14.82
C TYR A 203 -8.74 10.22 -15.50
N ILE A 204 -8.42 10.76 -16.69
CA ILE A 204 -9.28 11.65 -17.47
C ILE A 204 -10.62 10.96 -17.78
N ASN A 205 -10.57 9.72 -18.26
CA ASN A 205 -11.78 8.94 -18.55
C ASN A 205 -12.65 8.72 -17.30
N TRP A 206 -12.03 8.46 -16.15
CA TRP A 206 -12.76 8.31 -14.89
C TRP A 206 -13.41 9.62 -14.45
N ILE A 207 -12.66 10.73 -14.41
CA ILE A 207 -13.16 12.04 -13.96
C ILE A 207 -14.29 12.53 -14.85
N ASN A 208 -14.16 12.38 -16.18
CA ASN A 208 -15.17 12.79 -17.14
C ASN A 208 -16.48 11.98 -16.98
N VAL A 209 -16.39 10.66 -16.91
CA VAL A 209 -17.57 9.82 -16.71
C VAL A 209 -18.24 10.09 -15.36
N ALA A 210 -17.47 10.36 -14.32
CA ALA A 210 -18.00 10.67 -13.00
C ALA A 210 -18.48 12.12 -12.82
N GLY A 211 -18.23 13.02 -13.79
CA GLY A 211 -18.59 14.44 -13.72
C GLY A 211 -17.98 15.18 -12.53
N MET A 212 -16.75 14.79 -12.13
CA MET A 212 -16.13 15.32 -10.92
C MET A 212 -15.26 16.54 -11.22
N THR A 213 -15.45 17.61 -10.46
CA THR A 213 -14.62 18.82 -10.49
C THR A 213 -13.86 19.08 -9.20
N ARG A 214 -14.21 18.38 -8.10
CA ARG A 214 -13.59 18.55 -6.78
C ARG A 214 -13.80 17.31 -5.88
N GLY A 215 -13.06 17.27 -4.79
CA GLY A 215 -13.15 16.25 -3.74
C GLY A 215 -12.36 14.99 -4.08
N PRO A 216 -12.55 13.90 -3.32
CA PRO A 216 -11.74 12.69 -3.47
C PRO A 216 -11.81 12.12 -4.89
N VAL A 217 -10.63 11.82 -5.46
CA VAL A 217 -10.54 11.17 -6.79
C VAL A 217 -11.23 9.82 -6.79
N PHE A 218 -11.02 9.01 -5.76
CA PHE A 218 -11.64 7.69 -5.66
C PHE A 218 -12.74 7.69 -4.62
N ARG A 219 -13.97 7.58 -5.10
CA ARG A 219 -15.19 7.55 -4.30
C ARG A 219 -15.87 6.19 -4.36
N LYS A 220 -16.69 5.91 -3.35
CA LYS A 220 -17.56 4.74 -3.37
C LYS A 220 -18.70 4.96 -4.35
N LEU A 221 -19.05 3.89 -5.06
CA LEU A 221 -20.29 3.76 -5.80
C LEU A 221 -21.22 2.86 -4.98
N ASP A 222 -22.45 3.29 -4.79
CA ASP A 222 -23.47 2.44 -4.20
C ASP A 222 -24.03 1.42 -5.23
N ARG A 223 -24.94 0.58 -4.80
CA ARG A 223 -25.56 -0.44 -5.67
C ARG A 223 -26.40 0.15 -6.80
N TRP A 224 -26.79 1.41 -6.71
CA TRP A 224 -27.55 2.11 -7.75
C TRP A 224 -26.68 2.96 -8.68
N GLY A 225 -25.39 3.04 -8.42
CA GLY A 225 -24.43 3.83 -9.20
C GLY A 225 -24.24 5.25 -8.70
N ASN A 226 -24.85 5.63 -7.56
CA ASN A 226 -24.62 6.97 -7.02
C ASN A 226 -23.21 7.10 -6.46
N LEU A 227 -22.57 8.21 -6.78
CA LEU A 227 -21.24 8.53 -6.32
C LEU A 227 -21.28 9.17 -4.94
N SER A 228 -20.63 8.56 -3.95
CA SER A 228 -20.51 9.14 -2.61
C SER A 228 -19.67 10.41 -2.64
N GLU A 229 -19.99 11.40 -1.84
CA GLU A 229 -19.13 12.57 -1.63
C GLU A 229 -17.85 12.23 -0.86
N LYS A 230 -17.89 11.13 -0.08
CA LYS A 230 -16.73 10.69 0.71
C LYS A 230 -15.85 9.75 -0.10
N GLY A 231 -14.54 9.94 0.01
CA GLY A 231 -13.54 9.01 -0.53
C GLY A 231 -13.69 7.59 0.03
N PHE A 232 -13.14 6.61 -0.68
CA PHE A 232 -13.09 5.25 -0.16
C PHE A 232 -12.07 5.16 1.00
N LYS A 233 -12.30 4.23 1.91
CA LYS A 233 -11.35 3.97 3.00
C LYS A 233 -10.15 3.18 2.46
N SER A 234 -8.94 3.50 2.92
CA SER A 234 -7.72 2.77 2.54
C SER A 234 -7.82 1.24 2.77
N THR A 235 -8.61 0.83 3.77
CA THR A 235 -8.90 -0.59 4.06
C THR A 235 -9.74 -1.26 2.98
N SER A 236 -10.48 -0.51 2.17
CA SER A 236 -11.29 -1.04 1.06
C SER A 236 -10.46 -1.39 -0.17
N LEU A 237 -9.19 -0.97 -0.24
CA LEU A 237 -8.34 -1.21 -1.41
C LEU A 237 -8.05 -2.70 -1.62
N ILE A 238 -7.80 -3.46 -0.55
CA ILE A 238 -7.46 -4.89 -0.66
C ILE A 238 -8.64 -5.69 -1.23
N PRO A 239 -9.87 -5.60 -0.66
CA PRO A 239 -11.03 -6.28 -1.24
C PRO A 239 -11.30 -5.86 -2.68
N LEU A 240 -11.16 -4.56 -2.99
CA LEU A 240 -11.37 -4.02 -4.32
C LEU A 240 -10.36 -4.59 -5.33
N LEU A 241 -9.07 -4.56 -5.00
CA LEU A 241 -8.00 -5.11 -5.84
C LEU A 241 -8.22 -6.60 -6.11
N ARG A 242 -8.51 -7.38 -5.07
CA ARG A 242 -8.76 -8.82 -5.22
C ARG A 242 -9.95 -9.11 -6.11
N ARG A 243 -11.07 -8.40 -5.90
CA ARG A 243 -12.25 -8.52 -6.74
C ARG A 243 -11.94 -8.26 -8.21
N ILE A 244 -11.23 -7.16 -8.53
CA ILE A 244 -10.86 -6.83 -9.91
C ILE A 244 -10.01 -7.94 -10.53
N LEU A 245 -9.04 -8.46 -9.80
CA LEU A 245 -8.16 -9.51 -10.29
C LEU A 245 -8.91 -10.83 -10.50
N GLU A 246 -9.79 -11.21 -9.57
CA GLU A 246 -10.62 -12.41 -9.66
C GLU A 246 -11.61 -12.32 -10.84
N GLU A 247 -12.28 -11.18 -11.00
CA GLU A 247 -13.17 -10.92 -12.14
C GLU A 247 -12.41 -10.98 -13.48
N ALA A 248 -11.13 -10.60 -13.50
CA ALA A 248 -10.26 -10.73 -14.66
C ALA A 248 -9.61 -12.14 -14.82
N GLY A 249 -10.01 -13.11 -13.99
CA GLY A 249 -9.48 -14.49 -14.04
C GLY A 249 -8.01 -14.58 -13.59
N ILE A 250 -7.62 -13.82 -12.56
CA ILE A 250 -6.28 -13.82 -11.96
C ILE A 250 -6.40 -14.23 -10.50
N PRO A 251 -5.68 -15.28 -10.03
CA PRO A 251 -5.68 -15.67 -8.62
C PRO A 251 -5.24 -14.53 -7.71
N ALA A 252 -6.12 -14.08 -6.79
CA ALA A 252 -5.94 -12.80 -6.10
C ALA A 252 -5.49 -12.91 -4.64
N GLN A 253 -5.47 -14.11 -4.02
CA GLN A 253 -5.22 -14.33 -2.60
C GLN A 253 -3.85 -13.82 -2.11
N SER A 254 -2.83 -13.87 -2.96
CA SER A 254 -1.47 -13.44 -2.64
C SER A 254 -1.28 -11.91 -2.71
N TYR A 255 -2.26 -11.17 -3.25
CA TYR A 255 -2.18 -9.73 -3.43
C TYR A 255 -2.75 -8.96 -2.24
N SER A 256 -2.11 -7.84 -1.93
CA SER A 256 -2.48 -6.91 -0.86
C SER A 256 -2.34 -5.46 -1.30
N SER A 257 -2.57 -4.52 -0.39
CA SER A 257 -2.40 -3.08 -0.63
C SER A 257 -1.00 -2.66 -1.09
N HIS A 258 0.01 -3.48 -0.84
CA HIS A 258 1.38 -3.22 -1.27
C HIS A 258 1.74 -3.83 -2.62
N SER A 259 0.87 -4.65 -3.21
CA SER A 259 1.17 -5.41 -4.43
C SER A 259 1.41 -4.54 -5.65
N MET A 260 0.65 -3.45 -5.81
CA MET A 260 0.86 -2.49 -6.91
C MET A 260 2.21 -1.80 -6.78
N ARG A 261 2.52 -1.26 -5.59
CA ARG A 261 3.79 -0.59 -5.30
C ARG A 261 4.99 -1.53 -5.46
N ARG A 262 4.84 -2.78 -5.03
CA ARG A 262 5.86 -3.82 -5.23
C ARG A 262 6.01 -4.17 -6.72
N GLY A 263 4.90 -4.28 -7.43
CA GLY A 263 4.88 -4.56 -8.86
C GLY A 263 5.64 -3.52 -9.65
N PHE A 264 5.36 -2.23 -9.41
CA PHE A 264 6.09 -1.14 -10.02
C PHE A 264 7.59 -1.20 -9.68
N ALA A 265 7.94 -1.37 -8.40
CA ALA A 265 9.34 -1.41 -7.99
C ALA A 265 10.12 -2.57 -8.61
N THR A 266 9.51 -3.75 -8.68
CA THR A 266 10.10 -4.92 -9.36
C THR A 266 10.26 -4.67 -10.86
N TRP A 267 9.24 -4.09 -11.50
CA TRP A 267 9.29 -3.73 -12.91
C TRP A 267 10.38 -2.68 -13.18
N ALA A 268 10.44 -1.61 -12.40
CA ALA A 268 11.43 -0.54 -12.58
C ALA A 268 12.87 -1.06 -12.42
N SER A 269 13.10 -1.90 -11.39
CA SER A 269 14.41 -2.55 -11.18
C SER A 269 14.79 -3.43 -12.38
N ALA A 270 13.85 -4.23 -12.90
CA ALA A 270 14.09 -5.08 -14.08
C ALA A 270 14.31 -4.27 -15.36
N ASN A 271 13.84 -3.02 -15.43
CA ASN A 271 14.02 -2.09 -16.56
C ASN A 271 15.17 -1.08 -16.35
N GLY A 272 16.11 -1.40 -15.47
CA GLY A 272 17.36 -0.65 -15.34
C GLY A 272 17.27 0.66 -14.54
N TRP A 273 16.19 0.87 -13.76
CA TRP A 273 16.13 2.02 -12.88
C TRP A 273 17.18 1.89 -11.78
N ASP A 274 17.98 2.91 -11.56
CA ASP A 274 18.87 2.96 -10.42
C ASP A 274 18.10 3.10 -9.10
N ILE A 275 18.73 2.69 -8.00
CA ILE A 275 18.09 2.69 -6.67
C ILE A 275 17.68 4.10 -6.24
N LYS A 276 18.51 5.11 -6.51
CA LYS A 276 18.25 6.50 -6.13
C LYS A 276 17.04 7.05 -6.86
N GLY A 277 16.96 6.83 -8.18
CA GLY A 277 15.81 7.19 -9.01
C GLY A 277 14.54 6.50 -8.55
N LEU A 278 14.60 5.19 -8.28
CA LEU A 278 13.47 4.41 -7.78
C LEU A 278 13.00 4.92 -6.41
N MET A 279 13.94 5.17 -5.48
CA MET A 279 13.62 5.72 -4.15
C MET A 279 12.96 7.09 -4.24
N SER A 280 13.53 7.98 -5.05
CA SER A 280 12.98 9.33 -5.27
C SER A 280 11.59 9.27 -5.87
N TYR A 281 11.41 8.48 -6.93
CA TYR A 281 10.12 8.33 -7.60
C TYR A 281 9.05 7.75 -6.69
N VAL A 282 9.32 6.65 -5.99
CA VAL A 282 8.35 5.97 -5.11
C VAL A 282 8.20 6.68 -3.75
N GLY A 283 9.09 7.62 -3.41
CA GLY A 283 9.09 8.33 -2.13
C GLY A 283 9.53 7.44 -0.96
N TRP A 284 10.60 6.65 -1.14
CA TRP A 284 11.23 5.89 -0.06
C TRP A 284 12.36 6.70 0.57
N LYS A 285 12.33 6.84 1.90
CA LYS A 285 13.43 7.44 2.68
C LYS A 285 14.44 6.41 3.19
N ASP A 286 14.07 5.12 3.20
CA ASP A 286 14.89 4.02 3.70
C ASP A 286 15.38 3.12 2.56
N MET A 287 16.70 3.03 2.41
CA MET A 287 17.36 2.21 1.40
C MET A 287 17.02 0.71 1.54
N LYS A 288 16.86 0.20 2.77
CA LYS A 288 16.46 -1.19 3.00
C LYS A 288 15.12 -1.55 2.35
N SER A 289 14.25 -0.55 2.19
CA SER A 289 12.97 -0.73 1.50
C SER A 289 13.15 -0.89 0.00
N ALA A 290 14.10 -0.18 -0.61
CA ALA A 290 14.41 -0.28 -2.04
C ALA A 290 15.19 -1.56 -2.38
N LEU A 291 16.20 -1.90 -1.58
CA LEU A 291 17.04 -3.09 -1.78
C LEU A 291 16.27 -4.41 -1.81
N ARG A 292 15.06 -4.46 -1.25
CA ARG A 292 14.19 -5.66 -1.32
C ARG A 292 13.71 -5.98 -2.73
N TYR A 293 13.86 -5.04 -3.67
CA TYR A 293 13.39 -5.17 -5.05
C TYR A 293 14.53 -5.26 -6.07
N VAL A 294 15.77 -5.08 -5.61
CA VAL A 294 16.95 -5.32 -6.43
C VAL A 294 17.24 -6.81 -6.41
N ASP A 295 16.99 -7.46 -7.52
CA ASP A 295 17.34 -8.88 -7.67
C ASP A 295 18.84 -8.98 -7.97
N ALA A 296 19.58 -9.67 -7.10
CA ALA A 296 21.00 -9.91 -7.28
C ALA A 296 21.29 -10.72 -8.57
N SER A 297 20.33 -11.52 -9.04
CA SER A 297 20.48 -12.29 -10.28
C SER A 297 20.61 -11.39 -11.50
N ASN A 298 19.95 -10.24 -11.54
CA ASN A 298 20.06 -9.26 -12.62
C ASN A 298 21.45 -8.58 -12.66
N SER A 299 22.24 -8.66 -11.59
CA SER A 299 23.59 -8.08 -11.53
C SER A 299 24.62 -8.85 -12.35
N PHE A 300 24.32 -10.09 -12.72
CA PHE A 300 25.21 -10.92 -13.53
C PHE A 300 24.96 -10.75 -15.04
N GLY A 301 23.90 -10.06 -15.48
CA GLY A 301 23.58 -9.80 -16.88
C GLY A 301 23.65 -11.06 -17.76
N GLY A 302 24.32 -10.96 -18.90
CA GLY A 302 24.52 -12.09 -19.82
C GLY A 302 25.45 -13.19 -19.32
N LEU A 303 26.06 -13.06 -18.15
CA LEU A 303 26.88 -14.11 -17.52
C LEU A 303 26.05 -15.09 -16.68
N ALA A 304 24.78 -14.79 -16.42
CA ALA A 304 23.88 -15.69 -15.71
C ALA A 304 23.59 -16.92 -16.56
N ALA A 305 23.89 -18.13 -16.07
CA ALA A 305 23.72 -19.39 -16.79
C ALA A 305 22.25 -19.74 -17.12
N PHE A 306 21.29 -19.05 -16.49
CA PHE A 306 19.85 -19.21 -16.71
C PHE A 306 19.14 -17.87 -16.61
N SER A 307 18.59 -17.39 -17.72
CA SER A 307 17.49 -16.40 -17.71
C SER A 307 16.17 -17.17 -17.78
N PRO A 308 15.39 -17.31 -16.69
CA PRO A 308 14.07 -17.90 -16.81
C PRO A 308 13.16 -16.88 -17.51
N GLY A 309 12.97 -17.00 -18.82
CA GLY A 309 12.00 -16.19 -19.54
C GLY A 309 12.21 -15.84 -20.99
N ARG A 310 13.06 -16.51 -21.73
CA ARG A 310 12.98 -16.52 -23.21
C ARG A 310 12.70 -17.92 -23.69
N ILE A 311 11.44 -18.23 -23.92
CA ILE A 311 11.06 -19.25 -24.89
C ILE A 311 10.96 -18.46 -26.20
N ASP A 312 12.06 -18.46 -26.96
CA ASP A 312 12.03 -18.11 -28.37
C ASP A 312 11.26 -19.26 -29.06
N HIS A 313 10.04 -19.00 -29.47
CA HIS A 313 9.38 -19.82 -30.47
C HIS A 313 10.06 -19.49 -31.78
N ASP A 314 11.07 -20.28 -32.13
CA ASP A 314 11.50 -20.44 -33.52
C ASP A 314 10.33 -21.04 -34.30
N ASP A 315 9.69 -20.28 -35.13
CA ASP A 315 8.82 -20.76 -36.19
C ASP A 315 9.69 -21.44 -37.27
N PRO A 316 9.49 -22.75 -37.53
CA PRO A 316 10.11 -23.39 -38.68
C PRO A 316 9.13 -23.34 -39.84
N GLU A 317 9.14 -22.25 -40.64
CA GLU A 317 8.57 -22.31 -41.98
C GLU A 317 9.24 -21.28 -42.88
N SER A 318 10.30 -21.73 -43.60
CA SER A 318 10.55 -21.32 -44.98
C SER A 318 11.67 -22.18 -45.58
N SER A 319 11.29 -23.34 -46.13
CA SER A 319 12.08 -24.02 -47.15
C SER A 319 11.16 -24.99 -47.88
N SER A 320 10.56 -24.53 -48.96
CA SER A 320 10.40 -25.24 -50.23
C SER A 320 9.60 -24.40 -51.19
#